data_d01abb037cab5bfbcc49da331235667b
#
_entry.id   d01abb037cab5bfbcc49da331235667b
#
_cell.length_a   1.000
_cell.length_b   1.000
_cell.length_c   1.000
_cell.angle_alpha   90.00
_cell.angle_beta   90.00
_cell.angle_gamma   90.00
#
_symmetry.space_group_name_H-M   'P 1'
#
loop_
_entity.id
_entity.type
_entity.pdbx_description
1 polymer ?
#
loop_
_entity_poly.entity_id
_entity_poly.type
_entity_poly.pdbx_seq_one_letter_code
_entity_poly.pdbx_strand_id
1 'polypeptide(L)'
;MKWINTACIAMVITVNAMANALPINGMNTGQIAALYPNLFVPAAATFSIWSVIYLGLIGFVLYPFISRKALDSSVSLLFQLTCLLNISWIFAWHYLLIELSVIIMMAFLGVLIAIYKKLNSQNRLSFWLLDVPMNIYFAWICVASIANVTALLVKWGIELPYPELITVFLIGVTQVLVWFINSTKNNIPYSLVIIWALLGIILKRSYSSPFFPEIVVAAAAGILFTTMYTGLSWRNQLMTSKPV
;
A
#
# COMPACT_ATOMS: atom_id res chain seq x y z
N MET A 1 17.45 -10.36 16.89
CA MET A 1 16.62 -9.60 15.92
C MET A 1 15.12 -9.92 16.02
N LYS A 2 14.68 -11.20 16.21
CA LYS A 2 13.25 -11.53 16.27
C LYS A 2 12.46 -10.73 17.32
N TRP A 3 12.98 -10.58 18.53
CA TRP A 3 12.33 -9.79 19.61
C TRP A 3 12.27 -8.29 19.30
N ILE A 4 13.28 -7.75 18.62
CA ILE A 4 13.28 -6.34 18.18
C ILE A 4 12.18 -6.14 17.12
N ASN A 5 12.05 -7.04 16.14
CA ASN A 5 10.99 -6.97 15.14
C ASN A 5 9.59 -7.04 15.79
N THR A 6 9.42 -7.89 16.80
CA THR A 6 8.15 -7.99 17.55
C THR A 6 7.85 -6.68 18.31
N ALA A 7 8.85 -6.08 18.95
CA ALA A 7 8.68 -4.80 19.63
C ALA A 7 8.35 -3.67 18.64
N CYS A 8 9.02 -3.63 17.47
CA CYS A 8 8.77 -2.64 16.43
C CYS A 8 7.32 -2.70 15.92
N ILE A 9 6.81 -3.89 15.59
CA ILE A 9 5.41 -4.01 15.10
C ILE A 9 4.40 -3.69 16.21
N ALA A 10 4.68 -4.06 17.45
CA ALA A 10 3.82 -3.69 18.58
C ALA A 10 3.72 -2.15 18.71
N MET A 11 4.83 -1.42 18.59
CA MET A 11 4.82 0.05 18.59
C MET A 11 4.03 0.61 17.39
N VAL A 12 4.22 0.08 16.18
CA VAL A 12 3.45 0.50 14.99
C VAL A 12 1.96 0.35 15.23
N ILE A 13 1.52 -0.84 15.68
CA ILE A 13 0.09 -1.10 15.93
C ILE A 13 -0.44 -0.16 17.01
N THR A 14 0.30 0.04 18.11
CA THR A 14 -0.10 0.94 19.17
C THR A 14 -0.27 2.37 18.69
N VAL A 15 0.72 2.92 17.96
CA VAL A 15 0.65 4.30 17.45
C VAL A 15 -0.49 4.46 16.46
N ASN A 16 -0.70 3.50 15.54
CA ASN A 16 -1.79 3.57 14.59
C ASN A 16 -3.18 3.39 15.23
N ALA A 17 -3.30 2.54 16.26
CA ALA A 17 -4.51 2.43 17.05
C ALA A 17 -4.83 3.74 17.79
N MET A 18 -3.83 4.36 18.40
CA MET A 18 -3.97 5.68 19.05
C MET A 18 -4.36 6.76 18.02
N ALA A 19 -3.76 6.79 16.85
CA ALA A 19 -4.06 7.76 15.81
C ALA A 19 -5.53 7.73 15.34
N ASN A 20 -6.20 6.59 15.46
CA ASN A 20 -7.59 6.43 15.03
C ASN A 20 -8.60 6.43 16.21
N ALA A 21 -8.24 5.84 17.37
CA ALA A 21 -9.12 5.73 18.53
C ALA A 21 -8.98 6.91 19.51
N LEU A 22 -7.77 7.47 19.65
CA LEU A 22 -7.46 8.64 20.45
C LEU A 22 -6.82 9.67 19.50
N PRO A 23 -7.64 10.43 18.74
CA PRO A 23 -7.14 11.16 17.60
C PRO A 23 -5.97 12.07 17.96
N ILE A 24 -4.78 11.74 17.42
CA ILE A 24 -3.57 12.56 17.58
C ILE A 24 -3.87 13.91 16.93
N ASN A 25 -3.59 15.00 17.65
CA ASN A 25 -3.91 16.36 17.19
C ASN A 25 -5.40 16.58 16.86
N GLY A 26 -6.32 15.84 17.52
CA GLY A 26 -7.76 16.05 17.41
C GLY A 26 -8.46 15.47 16.19
N MET A 27 -7.73 14.83 15.28
CA MET A 27 -8.27 14.26 14.04
C MET A 27 -7.72 12.86 13.79
N ASN A 28 -8.55 11.97 13.24
CA ASN A 28 -8.07 10.68 12.74
C ASN A 28 -7.48 10.80 11.33
N THR A 29 -6.77 9.77 10.88
CA THR A 29 -6.06 9.75 9.59
C THR A 29 -6.99 10.08 8.40
N GLY A 30 -8.24 9.59 8.42
CA GLY A 30 -9.21 9.84 7.37
C GLY A 30 -9.75 11.28 7.38
N GLN A 31 -9.95 11.86 8.56
CA GLN A 31 -10.37 13.27 8.69
C GLN A 31 -9.29 14.22 8.15
N ILE A 32 -8.01 13.93 8.41
CA ILE A 32 -6.90 14.71 7.83
C ILE A 32 -6.88 14.58 6.31
N ALA A 33 -7.09 13.37 5.77
CA ALA A 33 -7.20 13.19 4.32
C ALA A 33 -8.33 13.99 3.69
N ALA A 34 -9.41 14.25 4.42
CA ALA A 34 -10.53 15.09 3.97
C ALA A 34 -10.20 16.59 3.92
N LEU A 35 -9.16 17.06 4.63
CA LEU A 35 -8.67 18.44 4.53
C LEU A 35 -8.01 18.75 3.18
N TYR A 36 -7.58 17.72 2.46
CA TYR A 36 -6.89 17.82 1.16
C TYR A 36 -7.72 17.13 0.08
N PRO A 37 -8.90 17.68 -0.30
CA PRO A 37 -9.82 17.04 -1.22
C PRO A 37 -9.18 16.87 -2.60
N ASN A 38 -9.12 15.63 -3.05
CA ASN A 38 -8.67 15.28 -4.39
C ASN A 38 -9.44 14.07 -4.92
N LEU A 39 -9.41 13.87 -6.23
CA LEU A 39 -10.25 12.85 -6.87
C LEU A 39 -9.65 11.44 -6.80
N PHE A 40 -8.36 11.28 -6.49
CA PHE A 40 -7.69 9.97 -6.42
C PHE A 40 -7.91 9.25 -5.08
N VAL A 41 -8.14 9.97 -3.97
CA VAL A 41 -8.33 9.36 -2.65
C VAL A 41 -9.60 8.50 -2.63
N PRO A 42 -9.51 7.20 -2.27
CA PRO A 42 -10.63 6.28 -2.22
C PRO A 42 -11.60 6.58 -1.07
N ALA A 43 -12.71 5.84 -1.00
CA ALA A 43 -13.66 5.91 0.11
C ALA A 43 -13.00 5.55 1.46
N ALA A 44 -13.51 6.15 2.56
CA ALA A 44 -12.92 5.94 3.90
C ALA A 44 -12.86 4.46 4.30
N ALA A 45 -13.86 3.64 3.93
CA ALA A 45 -13.87 2.21 4.20
C ALA A 45 -12.65 1.46 3.60
N THR A 46 -12.05 2.00 2.52
CA THR A 46 -10.88 1.39 1.87
C THR A 46 -9.65 1.38 2.78
N PHE A 47 -9.57 2.31 3.72
CA PHE A 47 -8.48 2.37 4.69
C PHE A 47 -8.48 1.20 5.70
N SER A 48 -9.55 0.39 5.75
CA SER A 48 -9.58 -0.86 6.53
C SER A 48 -8.50 -1.86 6.10
N ILE A 49 -7.90 -1.70 4.92
CA ILE A 49 -6.73 -2.47 4.46
C ILE A 49 -5.57 -2.44 5.47
N TRP A 50 -5.45 -1.39 6.28
CA TRP A 50 -4.45 -1.34 7.33
C TRP A 50 -4.58 -2.47 8.34
N SER A 51 -5.81 -2.90 8.66
CA SER A 51 -6.05 -4.06 9.54
C SER A 51 -5.48 -5.35 8.93
N VAL A 52 -5.66 -5.53 7.61
CA VAL A 52 -5.11 -6.67 6.89
C VAL A 52 -3.58 -6.62 6.85
N ILE A 53 -3.01 -5.43 6.62
CA ILE A 53 -1.56 -5.21 6.64
C ILE A 53 -0.99 -5.57 8.02
N TYR A 54 -1.54 -5.02 9.11
CA TYR A 54 -1.02 -5.29 10.47
C TYR A 54 -1.16 -6.75 10.87
N LEU A 55 -2.27 -7.41 10.51
CA LEU A 55 -2.44 -8.85 10.74
C LEU A 55 -1.37 -9.65 9.98
N GLY A 56 -1.09 -9.29 8.74
CA GLY A 56 -0.02 -9.88 7.95
C GLY A 56 1.37 -9.64 8.57
N LEU A 57 1.66 -8.43 9.04
CA LEU A 57 2.93 -8.09 9.69
C LEU A 57 3.13 -8.81 11.03
N ILE A 58 2.05 -9.10 11.77
CA ILE A 58 2.11 -10.02 12.92
C ILE A 58 2.57 -11.39 12.46
N GLY A 59 1.99 -11.93 11.36
CA GLY A 59 2.44 -13.19 10.75
C GLY A 59 3.93 -13.16 10.38
N PHE A 60 4.39 -12.04 9.80
CA PHE A 60 5.79 -11.84 9.43
C PHE A 60 6.75 -11.97 10.63
N VAL A 61 6.45 -11.32 11.75
CA VAL A 61 7.30 -11.38 12.95
C VAL A 61 7.17 -12.71 13.69
N LEU A 62 6.07 -13.44 13.50
CA LEU A 62 5.88 -14.79 14.07
C LEU A 62 6.63 -15.86 13.29
N TYR A 63 6.98 -15.63 12.02
CA TYR A 63 7.66 -16.61 11.18
C TYR A 63 8.91 -17.24 11.84
N PRO A 64 9.86 -16.50 12.46
CA PRO A 64 11.04 -17.09 13.09
C PRO A 64 10.72 -17.95 14.33
N PHE A 65 9.57 -17.75 14.95
CA PHE A 65 9.14 -18.56 16.10
C PHE A 65 8.49 -19.87 15.64
N ILE A 66 7.72 -19.82 14.55
CA ILE A 66 7.01 -20.99 14.00
C ILE A 66 7.96 -21.88 13.21
N SER A 67 8.76 -21.30 12.31
CA SER A 67 9.67 -22.04 11.42
C SER A 67 10.97 -22.46 12.08
N ARG A 68 11.31 -21.87 13.23
CA ARG A 68 12.62 -21.98 13.91
C ARG A 68 13.81 -21.52 13.04
N LYS A 69 13.54 -20.79 11.95
CA LYS A 69 14.55 -20.23 11.05
C LYS A 69 14.65 -18.73 11.27
N ALA A 70 15.86 -18.20 11.38
CA ALA A 70 16.07 -16.76 11.46
C ALA A 70 15.69 -16.08 10.14
N LEU A 71 15.14 -14.87 10.23
CA LEU A 71 15.06 -13.98 9.06
C LEU A 71 16.46 -13.51 8.68
N ASP A 72 16.65 -13.28 7.40
CA ASP A 72 17.84 -12.57 6.91
C ASP A 72 18.02 -11.25 7.68
N SER A 73 19.26 -10.97 8.08
CA SER A 73 19.57 -9.80 8.92
C SER A 73 19.25 -8.48 8.20
N SER A 74 19.46 -8.43 6.89
CA SER A 74 19.15 -7.25 6.09
C SER A 74 17.64 -7.05 5.91
N VAL A 75 16.87 -8.13 5.75
CA VAL A 75 15.39 -8.08 5.73
C VAL A 75 14.85 -7.63 7.08
N SER A 76 15.41 -8.14 8.19
CA SER A 76 15.01 -7.69 9.53
C SER A 76 15.30 -6.21 9.77
N LEU A 77 16.46 -5.71 9.34
CA LEU A 77 16.80 -4.28 9.47
C LEU A 77 15.88 -3.40 8.62
N LEU A 78 15.64 -3.77 7.38
CA LEU A 78 14.71 -3.06 6.50
C LEU A 78 13.28 -3.07 7.08
N PHE A 79 12.84 -4.19 7.68
CA PHE A 79 11.55 -4.25 8.36
C PHE A 79 11.47 -3.28 9.55
N GLN A 80 12.52 -3.20 10.38
CA GLN A 80 12.59 -2.23 11.48
C GLN A 80 12.52 -0.78 10.96
N LEU A 81 13.18 -0.52 9.84
CA LEU A 81 13.13 0.78 9.18
C LEU A 81 11.73 1.09 8.66
N THR A 82 10.99 0.09 8.10
CA THR A 82 9.57 0.33 7.73
C THR A 82 8.71 0.69 8.93
N CYS A 83 8.96 0.07 10.08
CA CYS A 83 8.23 0.40 11.32
C CYS A 83 8.51 1.84 11.77
N LEU A 84 9.78 2.26 11.75
CA LEU A 84 10.16 3.64 12.08
C LEU A 84 9.51 4.64 11.12
N LEU A 85 9.59 4.40 9.81
CA LEU A 85 9.01 5.28 8.79
C LEU A 85 7.49 5.34 8.88
N ASN A 86 6.81 4.23 9.20
CA ASN A 86 5.37 4.22 9.43
C ASN A 86 4.96 5.12 10.59
N ILE A 87 5.62 4.97 11.73
CA ILE A 87 5.37 5.80 12.92
C ILE A 87 5.66 7.28 12.62
N SER A 88 6.81 7.57 12.00
CA SER A 88 7.19 8.94 11.62
C SER A 88 6.18 9.56 10.66
N TRP A 89 5.67 8.77 9.68
CA TRP A 89 4.64 9.24 8.76
C TRP A 89 3.33 9.57 9.49
N ILE A 90 2.89 8.73 10.43
CA ILE A 90 1.68 9.00 11.23
C ILE A 90 1.80 10.35 11.94
N PHE A 91 2.93 10.62 12.60
CA PHE A 91 3.13 11.90 13.27
C PHE A 91 3.18 13.06 12.27
N ALA A 92 3.97 12.97 11.20
CA ALA A 92 4.04 14.03 10.19
C ALA A 92 2.66 14.34 9.59
N TRP A 93 1.86 13.29 9.29
CA TRP A 93 0.51 13.42 8.77
C TRP A 93 -0.44 14.11 9.76
N HIS A 94 -0.46 13.66 11.03
CA HIS A 94 -1.36 14.20 12.05
C HIS A 94 -1.00 15.61 12.51
N TYR A 95 0.26 16.01 12.43
CA TYR A 95 0.67 17.39 12.67
C TYR A 95 0.66 18.26 11.41
N LEU A 96 0.02 17.82 10.32
CA LEU A 96 -0.17 18.53 9.05
C LEU A 96 1.16 18.96 8.39
N LEU A 97 2.26 18.26 8.69
CA LEU A 97 3.56 18.44 8.05
C LEU A 97 3.60 17.65 6.73
N ILE A 98 2.74 18.06 5.77
CA ILE A 98 2.47 17.27 4.57
C ILE A 98 3.72 17.13 3.69
N GLU A 99 4.56 18.15 3.57
CA GLU A 99 5.84 18.08 2.87
C GLU A 99 6.75 16.98 3.45
N LEU A 100 6.88 16.97 4.78
CA LEU A 100 7.65 15.96 5.49
C LEU A 100 7.02 14.57 5.33
N SER A 101 5.69 14.50 5.37
CA SER A 101 4.98 13.23 5.19
C SER A 101 5.23 12.62 3.81
N VAL A 102 5.34 13.44 2.74
CA VAL A 102 5.70 12.97 1.39
C VAL A 102 7.14 12.44 1.37
N ILE A 103 8.10 13.16 1.95
CA ILE A 103 9.50 12.72 2.01
C ILE A 103 9.60 11.37 2.72
N ILE A 104 8.97 11.24 3.88
CA ILE A 104 8.93 9.98 4.64
C ILE A 104 8.26 8.86 3.82
N MET A 105 7.16 9.16 3.13
CA MET A 105 6.44 8.19 2.29
C MET A 105 7.30 7.68 1.13
N MET A 106 8.08 8.55 0.49
CA MET A 106 9.02 8.15 -0.58
C MET A 106 10.15 7.26 -0.04
N ALA A 107 10.73 7.61 1.12
CA ALA A 107 11.71 6.76 1.79
C ALA A 107 11.11 5.39 2.15
N PHE A 108 9.88 5.39 2.65
CA PHE A 108 9.14 4.18 3.01
C PHE A 108 8.92 3.27 1.78
N LEU A 109 8.47 3.84 0.67
CA LEU A 109 8.31 3.13 -0.60
C LEU A 109 9.64 2.51 -1.05
N GLY A 110 10.75 3.27 -0.97
CA GLY A 110 12.09 2.78 -1.31
C GLY A 110 12.53 1.58 -0.47
N VAL A 111 12.25 1.60 0.85
CA VAL A 111 12.54 0.48 1.75
C VAL A 111 11.70 -0.75 1.41
N LEU A 112 10.42 -0.58 1.09
CA LEU A 112 9.56 -1.71 0.69
C LEU A 112 9.98 -2.31 -0.66
N ILE A 113 10.44 -1.49 -1.62
CA ILE A 113 11.05 -1.98 -2.86
C ILE A 113 12.29 -2.82 -2.56
N ALA A 114 13.14 -2.38 -1.61
CA ALA A 114 14.32 -3.16 -1.21
C ALA A 114 13.95 -4.50 -0.57
N ILE A 115 12.92 -4.55 0.27
CA ILE A 115 12.40 -5.81 0.83
C ILE A 115 11.83 -6.70 -0.28
N TYR A 116 11.00 -6.14 -1.19
CA TYR A 116 10.42 -6.87 -2.31
C TYR A 116 11.49 -7.58 -3.17
N LYS A 117 12.60 -6.89 -3.45
CA LYS A 117 13.72 -7.47 -4.22
C LYS A 117 14.43 -8.59 -3.48
N LYS A 118 14.50 -8.54 -2.14
CA LYS A 118 15.20 -9.54 -1.30
C LYS A 118 14.34 -10.75 -0.98
N LEU A 119 13.02 -10.59 -0.85
CA LEU A 119 12.14 -11.71 -0.54
C LEU A 119 11.94 -12.61 -1.75
N ASN A 120 12.22 -13.89 -1.54
CA ASN A 120 12.01 -14.96 -2.50
C ASN A 120 11.79 -16.28 -1.75
N SER A 121 10.56 -16.49 -1.31
CA SER A 121 10.21 -17.62 -0.47
C SER A 121 10.27 -18.94 -1.21
N GLN A 122 10.98 -19.92 -0.60
CA GLN A 122 11.22 -21.24 -1.18
C GLN A 122 10.17 -22.29 -0.76
N ASN A 123 9.28 -21.94 0.18
CA ASN A 123 8.28 -22.87 0.69
C ASN A 123 6.97 -22.12 1.03
N ARG A 124 5.88 -22.90 1.17
CA ARG A 124 4.55 -22.38 1.40
C ARG A 124 4.44 -21.51 2.67
N LEU A 125 5.10 -21.91 3.76
CA LEU A 125 5.04 -21.17 5.03
C LEU A 125 5.69 -19.79 4.90
N SER A 126 6.92 -19.73 4.32
CA SER A 126 7.59 -18.46 4.11
C SER A 126 6.83 -17.57 3.12
N PHE A 127 6.24 -18.14 2.06
CA PHE A 127 5.40 -17.38 1.14
C PHE A 127 4.24 -16.68 1.85
N TRP A 128 3.46 -17.42 2.65
CA TRP A 128 2.28 -16.85 3.32
C TRP A 128 2.61 -15.89 4.46
N LEU A 129 3.73 -16.12 5.18
CA LEU A 129 4.09 -15.31 6.35
C LEU A 129 5.09 -14.18 6.02
N LEU A 130 5.83 -14.25 4.91
CA LEU A 130 6.81 -13.22 4.56
C LEU A 130 6.43 -12.47 3.28
N ASP A 131 6.25 -13.17 2.15
CA ASP A 131 6.02 -12.51 0.86
C ASP A 131 4.63 -11.87 0.80
N VAL A 132 3.58 -12.59 1.15
CA VAL A 132 2.20 -12.07 1.07
C VAL A 132 2.02 -10.78 1.88
N PRO A 133 2.39 -10.72 3.19
CA PRO A 133 2.25 -9.48 3.96
C PRO A 133 3.03 -8.30 3.38
N MET A 134 4.28 -8.55 2.99
CA MET A 134 5.13 -7.47 2.47
C MET A 134 4.65 -6.98 1.11
N ASN A 135 4.09 -7.84 0.26
CA ASN A 135 3.51 -7.46 -1.02
C ASN A 135 2.19 -6.67 -0.86
N ILE A 136 1.34 -7.05 0.10
CA ILE A 136 0.13 -6.27 0.45
C ILE A 136 0.55 -4.88 0.94
N TYR A 137 1.53 -4.81 1.84
CA TYR A 137 2.03 -3.56 2.38
C TYR A 137 2.65 -2.67 1.30
N PHE A 138 3.50 -3.25 0.45
CA PHE A 138 4.12 -2.55 -0.67
C PHE A 138 3.08 -1.95 -1.63
N ALA A 139 2.09 -2.74 -2.05
CA ALA A 139 1.03 -2.26 -2.93
C ALA A 139 0.25 -1.10 -2.33
N TRP A 140 -0.11 -1.19 -1.04
CA TRP A 140 -0.81 -0.11 -0.36
C TRP A 140 0.02 1.17 -0.25
N ILE A 141 1.33 1.05 0.04
CA ILE A 141 2.22 2.22 0.08
C ILE A 141 2.41 2.84 -1.30
N CYS A 142 2.37 2.09 -2.40
CA CYS A 142 2.33 2.67 -3.76
C CYS A 142 1.10 3.58 -3.94
N VAL A 143 -0.10 3.10 -3.57
CA VAL A 143 -1.35 3.89 -3.65
C VAL A 143 -1.29 5.10 -2.70
N ALA A 144 -0.86 4.88 -1.45
CA ALA A 144 -0.74 5.92 -0.44
C ALA A 144 0.27 7.01 -0.83
N SER A 145 1.35 6.65 -1.54
CA SER A 145 2.33 7.60 -2.06
C SER A 145 1.71 8.56 -3.07
N ILE A 146 0.91 8.05 -4.00
CA ILE A 146 0.18 8.89 -4.97
C ILE A 146 -0.80 9.80 -4.22
N ALA A 147 -1.58 9.26 -3.28
CA ALA A 147 -2.53 10.03 -2.49
C ALA A 147 -1.84 11.11 -1.62
N ASN A 148 -0.65 10.82 -1.07
CA ASN A 148 0.11 11.78 -0.28
C ASN A 148 0.65 12.94 -1.14
N VAL A 149 1.14 12.63 -2.36
CA VAL A 149 1.57 13.67 -3.31
C VAL A 149 0.40 14.53 -3.75
N THR A 150 -0.76 13.94 -4.05
CA THR A 150 -1.96 14.73 -4.41
C THR A 150 -2.43 15.61 -3.26
N ALA A 151 -2.34 15.15 -2.00
CA ALA A 151 -2.62 15.98 -0.83
C ALA A 151 -1.66 17.17 -0.71
N LEU A 152 -0.37 16.99 -1.03
CA LEU A 152 0.63 18.05 -1.04
C LEU A 152 0.30 19.11 -2.10
N LEU A 153 -0.09 18.70 -3.31
CA LEU A 153 -0.47 19.65 -4.36
C LEU A 153 -1.67 20.51 -3.92
N VAL A 154 -2.68 19.89 -3.28
CA VAL A 154 -3.82 20.62 -2.72
C VAL A 154 -3.38 21.58 -1.61
N LYS A 155 -2.49 21.15 -0.69
CA LYS A 155 -1.94 22.01 0.37
C LYS A 155 -1.26 23.25 -0.21
N TRP A 156 -0.54 23.12 -1.31
CA TRP A 156 0.15 24.22 -1.97
C TRP A 156 -0.78 25.11 -2.81
N GLY A 157 -2.08 24.82 -2.85
CA GLY A 157 -3.05 25.57 -3.65
C GLY A 157 -2.81 25.43 -5.15
N ILE A 158 -2.14 24.33 -5.58
CA ILE A 158 -1.93 24.06 -7.00
C ILE A 158 -3.23 23.55 -7.59
N GLU A 159 -3.92 24.42 -8.30
CA GLU A 159 -5.10 24.06 -9.10
C GLU A 159 -4.62 23.32 -10.36
N LEU A 160 -4.88 22.03 -10.40
CA LEU A 160 -4.59 21.23 -11.58
C LEU A 160 -5.70 21.39 -12.60
N PRO A 161 -5.38 21.78 -13.86
CA PRO A 161 -6.39 21.81 -14.91
C PRO A 161 -6.90 20.38 -15.15
N TYR A 162 -8.20 20.21 -15.31
CA TYR A 162 -8.84 18.92 -15.56
C TYR A 162 -8.50 17.85 -14.52
N PRO A 163 -8.83 18.03 -13.23
CA PRO A 163 -8.45 17.13 -12.14
C PRO A 163 -8.97 15.69 -12.34
N GLU A 164 -10.05 15.51 -13.11
CA GLU A 164 -10.58 14.23 -13.55
C GLU A 164 -9.60 13.48 -14.47
N LEU A 165 -9.03 14.15 -15.48
CA LEU A 165 -8.06 13.56 -16.41
C LEU A 165 -6.75 13.22 -15.70
N ILE A 166 -6.32 14.06 -14.76
CA ILE A 166 -5.16 13.77 -13.94
C ILE A 166 -5.40 12.53 -13.07
N THR A 167 -6.60 12.39 -12.52
CA THR A 167 -6.97 11.19 -11.76
C THR A 167 -6.97 9.95 -12.64
N VAL A 168 -7.51 10.03 -13.86
CA VAL A 168 -7.44 8.94 -14.86
C VAL A 168 -5.98 8.59 -15.17
N PHE A 169 -5.10 9.58 -15.36
CA PHE A 169 -3.68 9.37 -15.55
C PHE A 169 -3.03 8.65 -14.35
N LEU A 170 -3.33 9.07 -13.12
CA LEU A 170 -2.81 8.43 -11.91
C LEU A 170 -3.31 6.99 -11.75
N ILE A 171 -4.55 6.70 -12.13
CA ILE A 171 -5.05 5.32 -12.24
C ILE A 171 -4.21 4.55 -13.26
N GLY A 172 -3.90 5.15 -14.42
CA GLY A 172 -2.99 4.57 -15.41
C GLY A 172 -1.60 4.24 -14.85
N VAL A 173 -1.03 5.13 -14.03
CA VAL A 173 0.24 4.87 -13.33
C VAL A 173 0.15 3.62 -12.46
N THR A 174 -0.97 3.40 -11.74
CA THR A 174 -1.13 2.16 -10.95
C THR A 174 -1.14 0.92 -11.83
N GLN A 175 -1.69 1.00 -13.06
CA GLN A 175 -1.70 -0.12 -14.00
C GLN A 175 -0.31 -0.43 -14.57
N VAL A 176 0.49 0.60 -14.83
CA VAL A 176 1.91 0.44 -15.23
C VAL A 176 2.69 -0.26 -14.10
N LEU A 177 2.45 0.09 -12.85
CA LEU A 177 3.07 -0.59 -11.71
C LEU A 177 2.62 -2.07 -11.62
N VAL A 178 1.33 -2.35 -11.80
CA VAL A 178 0.81 -3.74 -11.87
C VAL A 178 1.51 -4.53 -12.97
N TRP A 179 1.60 -3.96 -14.17
CA TRP A 179 2.29 -4.57 -15.30
C TRP A 179 3.75 -4.86 -14.96
N PHE A 180 4.49 -3.88 -14.46
CA PHE A 180 5.91 -4.01 -14.13
C PHE A 180 6.16 -5.05 -13.04
N ILE A 181 5.39 -5.02 -11.95
CA ILE A 181 5.54 -5.95 -10.82
C ILE A 181 5.22 -7.39 -11.24
N ASN A 182 4.12 -7.60 -11.98
CA ASN A 182 3.73 -8.94 -12.42
C ASN A 182 4.57 -9.48 -13.60
N SER A 183 5.25 -8.61 -14.37
CA SER A 183 6.20 -9.06 -15.40
C SER A 183 7.49 -9.65 -14.79
N THR A 184 7.85 -9.22 -13.57
CA THR A 184 9.05 -9.72 -12.87
C THR A 184 8.75 -10.92 -11.98
N LYS A 185 7.68 -10.85 -11.21
CA LYS A 185 7.21 -11.93 -10.31
C LYS A 185 5.68 -11.85 -10.30
N ASN A 186 5.00 -12.96 -10.60
CA ASN A 186 3.54 -12.99 -10.47
C ASN A 186 3.14 -12.68 -9.03
N ASN A 187 2.58 -11.49 -8.81
CA ASN A 187 2.32 -10.94 -7.48
C ASN A 187 0.81 -10.70 -7.27
N ILE A 188 0.10 -11.81 -7.07
CA ILE A 188 -1.35 -11.77 -6.80
C ILE A 188 -1.68 -10.88 -5.60
N PRO A 189 -0.99 -10.96 -4.43
CA PRO A 189 -1.27 -10.09 -3.29
C PRO A 189 -1.18 -8.60 -3.62
N TYR A 190 -0.18 -8.18 -4.42
CA TYR A 190 -0.05 -6.81 -4.89
C TYR A 190 -1.26 -6.38 -5.73
N SER A 191 -1.62 -7.22 -6.71
CA SER A 191 -2.74 -6.95 -7.62
C SER A 191 -4.08 -6.83 -6.89
N LEU A 192 -4.33 -7.68 -5.90
CA LEU A 192 -5.55 -7.61 -5.08
C LEU A 192 -5.69 -6.29 -4.32
N VAL A 193 -4.58 -5.73 -3.83
CA VAL A 193 -4.60 -4.42 -3.16
C VAL A 193 -4.90 -3.28 -4.14
N ILE A 194 -4.35 -3.34 -5.36
CA ILE A 194 -4.69 -2.34 -6.39
C ILE A 194 -6.17 -2.42 -6.76
N ILE A 195 -6.72 -3.63 -6.94
CA ILE A 195 -8.16 -3.82 -7.17
C ILE A 195 -8.98 -3.23 -6.01
N TRP A 196 -8.59 -3.49 -4.77
CA TRP A 196 -9.23 -2.94 -3.57
C TRP A 196 -9.24 -1.41 -3.57
N ALA A 197 -8.11 -0.78 -3.89
CA ALA A 197 -8.00 0.68 -3.98
C ALA A 197 -8.91 1.26 -5.07
N LEU A 198 -8.93 0.64 -6.26
CA LEU A 198 -9.78 1.05 -7.38
C LEU A 198 -11.27 0.90 -7.07
N LEU A 199 -11.67 -0.19 -6.40
CA LEU A 199 -13.04 -0.36 -5.90
C LEU A 199 -13.42 0.78 -4.94
N GLY A 200 -12.50 1.18 -4.06
CA GLY A 200 -12.69 2.31 -3.16
C GLY A 200 -12.84 3.64 -3.90
N ILE A 201 -12.12 3.85 -5.00
CA ILE A 201 -12.27 5.04 -5.87
C ILE A 201 -13.65 5.01 -6.54
N ILE A 202 -14.04 3.88 -7.14
CA ILE A 202 -15.37 3.71 -7.75
C ILE A 202 -16.46 4.03 -6.72
N LEU A 203 -16.40 3.42 -5.54
CA LEU A 203 -17.37 3.63 -4.49
C LEU A 203 -17.51 5.12 -4.13
N LYS A 204 -16.39 5.83 -3.94
CA LYS A 204 -16.42 7.26 -3.61
C LYS A 204 -16.95 8.12 -4.75
N ARG A 205 -16.55 7.84 -6.01
CA ARG A 205 -16.91 8.67 -7.15
C ARG A 205 -18.33 8.41 -7.66
N SER A 206 -18.86 7.21 -7.49
CA SER A 206 -20.27 6.91 -7.84
C SER A 206 -21.29 7.69 -7.02
N TYR A 207 -20.92 8.15 -5.82
CA TYR A 207 -21.78 8.95 -4.95
C TYR A 207 -21.31 10.41 -4.80
N SER A 208 -20.34 10.87 -5.61
CA SER A 208 -19.86 12.25 -5.56
C SER A 208 -20.74 13.19 -6.37
N SER A 209 -20.81 14.44 -5.90
CA SER A 209 -21.42 15.54 -6.66
C SER A 209 -20.37 16.65 -6.77
N PRO A 210 -19.93 17.01 -7.99
CA PRO A 210 -20.34 16.46 -9.29
C PRO A 210 -19.91 15.01 -9.49
N PHE A 211 -20.63 14.29 -10.37
CA PHE A 211 -20.28 12.92 -10.78
C PHE A 211 -19.21 12.95 -11.89
N PHE A 212 -18.19 12.07 -11.77
CA PHE A 212 -17.08 11.96 -12.72
C PHE A 212 -17.06 10.56 -13.36
N PRO A 213 -17.85 10.33 -14.44
CA PRO A 213 -17.95 9.00 -15.06
C PRO A 213 -16.62 8.49 -15.63
N GLU A 214 -15.76 9.38 -16.12
CA GLU A 214 -14.43 9.04 -16.66
C GLU A 214 -13.54 8.38 -15.62
N ILE A 215 -13.60 8.81 -14.35
CA ILE A 215 -12.82 8.19 -13.26
C ILE A 215 -13.37 6.80 -12.93
N VAL A 216 -14.71 6.66 -12.89
CA VAL A 216 -15.36 5.37 -12.61
C VAL A 216 -15.05 4.37 -13.72
N VAL A 217 -15.13 4.79 -14.98
CA VAL A 217 -14.80 3.96 -16.14
C VAL A 217 -13.32 3.58 -16.14
N ALA A 218 -12.42 4.55 -15.90
CA ALA A 218 -10.98 4.27 -15.83
C ALA A 218 -10.63 3.28 -14.70
N ALA A 219 -11.23 3.43 -13.53
CA ALA A 219 -11.02 2.52 -12.41
C ALA A 219 -11.56 1.11 -12.70
N ALA A 220 -12.74 1.00 -13.32
CA ALA A 220 -13.31 -0.28 -13.75
C ALA A 220 -12.44 -0.97 -14.82
N ALA A 221 -11.98 -0.22 -15.81
CA ALA A 221 -11.03 -0.72 -16.82
C ALA A 221 -9.71 -1.17 -16.18
N GLY A 222 -9.21 -0.43 -15.18
CA GLY A 222 -8.03 -0.80 -14.40
C GLY A 222 -8.22 -2.10 -13.64
N ILE A 223 -9.38 -2.35 -13.04
CA ILE A 223 -9.71 -3.62 -12.37
C ILE A 223 -9.68 -4.77 -13.39
N LEU A 224 -10.32 -4.58 -14.53
CA LEU A 224 -10.33 -5.60 -15.62
C LEU A 224 -8.92 -5.90 -16.08
N PHE A 225 -8.12 -4.87 -16.40
CA PHE A 225 -6.72 -5.05 -16.80
C PHE A 225 -5.91 -5.80 -15.73
N THR A 226 -5.98 -5.37 -14.48
CA THR A 226 -5.26 -6.01 -13.37
C THR A 226 -5.63 -7.48 -13.23
N THR A 227 -6.93 -7.80 -13.28
CA THR A 227 -7.43 -9.18 -13.16
C THR A 227 -6.96 -10.05 -14.34
N MET A 228 -7.12 -9.58 -15.56
CA MET A 228 -6.73 -10.31 -16.76
C MET A 228 -5.21 -10.53 -16.82
N TYR A 229 -4.43 -9.46 -16.58
CA TYR A 229 -2.98 -9.52 -16.69
C TYR A 229 -2.38 -10.44 -15.61
N THR A 230 -2.86 -10.34 -14.36
CA THR A 230 -2.42 -11.21 -13.26
C THR A 230 -2.79 -12.67 -13.52
N GLY A 231 -3.99 -12.93 -14.05
CA GLY A 231 -4.44 -14.28 -14.42
C GLY A 231 -3.59 -14.89 -15.55
N LEU A 232 -3.28 -14.11 -16.58
CA LEU A 232 -2.42 -14.54 -17.69
C LEU A 232 -0.98 -14.82 -17.22
N SER A 233 -0.43 -13.93 -16.40
CA SER A 233 0.91 -14.10 -15.81
C SER A 233 1.00 -15.38 -14.98
N TRP A 234 0.00 -15.65 -14.15
CA TRP A 234 -0.08 -16.88 -13.36
C TRP A 234 -0.17 -18.14 -14.23
N ARG A 235 -1.04 -18.14 -15.25
CA ARG A 235 -1.17 -19.27 -16.19
C ARG A 235 0.14 -19.57 -16.88
N ASN A 236 0.86 -18.57 -17.37
CA ASN A 236 2.15 -18.73 -18.03
C ASN A 236 3.19 -19.36 -17.10
N GLN A 237 3.23 -18.93 -15.84
CA GLN A 237 4.13 -19.49 -14.83
C GLN A 237 3.85 -20.98 -14.55
N LEU A 238 2.58 -21.37 -14.49
CA LEU A 238 2.19 -22.79 -14.32
C LEU A 238 2.59 -23.65 -15.52
N MET A 239 2.56 -23.10 -16.74
CA MET A 239 2.98 -23.83 -17.93
C MET A 239 4.49 -24.01 -18.03
N THR A 240 5.28 -23.05 -17.56
CA THR A 240 6.75 -23.10 -17.56
C THR A 240 7.32 -23.92 -16.39
N SER A 241 6.55 -24.14 -15.33
CA SER A 241 6.98 -24.90 -14.14
C SER A 241 6.66 -26.40 -14.20
N LYS A 242 6.01 -26.91 -15.27
CA LYS A 242 5.82 -28.35 -15.46
C LYS A 242 7.17 -28.97 -15.88
N PRO A 243 7.70 -29.97 -15.12
CA PRO A 243 8.86 -30.72 -15.57
C PRO A 243 8.49 -31.47 -16.85
N VAL A 244 9.42 -31.44 -17.82
CA VAL A 244 9.40 -32.27 -19.03
C VAL A 244 9.64 -33.73 -18.64
#